data_04900c518cf40e106fbd1ac0a567f000
#
_entry.id   04900c518cf40e106fbd1ac0a567f000
#
_cell.length_a   1.000
_cell.length_b   1.000
_cell.length_c   1.000
_cell.angle_alpha   90.00
_cell.angle_beta   90.00
_cell.angle_gamma   90.00
#
_symmetry.space_group_name_H-M   'P 1'
#
loop_
_entity.id
_entity.type
_entity.pdbx_description
1 polymer ?
#
loop_
_entity_poly.entity_id
_entity_poly.type
_entity_poly.pdbx_seq_one_letter_code
_entity_poly.pdbx_strand_id
1 'polypeptide(L)'
;MYGHRVGAENAKAIVLAAPDMGVTHLTLYAFSTENWKRPSVEVQGIFRLLEEFFRRELDVLAGHGMRVNVIGDRRGLPGSVQSVIDRSEEMTR
;
A
#
# COMPACT_ATOMS: atom_id res chain seq x y z
N MET A 1 -1.62 12.77 10.58
CA MET A 1 -1.70 12.21 9.21
C MET A 1 -0.64 12.72 8.26
N TYR A 2 -0.08 13.88 8.52
CA TYR A 2 1.01 14.39 7.68
C TYR A 2 2.19 13.42 7.60
N GLY A 3 2.61 12.84 8.73
CA GLY A 3 3.71 11.89 8.75
C GLY A 3 3.43 10.64 7.91
N HIS A 4 2.19 10.17 7.88
CA HIS A 4 1.80 9.01 7.08
C HIS A 4 1.83 9.33 5.58
N ARG A 5 1.45 10.56 5.19
CA ARG A 5 1.53 10.99 3.79
C ARG A 5 2.97 11.08 3.31
N VAL A 6 3.86 11.64 4.12
CA VAL A 6 5.28 11.71 3.81
C VAL A 6 5.87 10.30 3.68
N GLY A 7 5.46 9.39 4.59
CA GLY A 7 5.87 8.00 4.52
C GLY A 7 5.42 7.32 3.23
N ALA A 8 4.18 7.56 2.79
CA ALA A 8 3.67 7.00 1.55
C ALA A 8 4.43 7.51 0.32
N GLU A 9 4.76 8.79 0.27
CA GLU A 9 5.55 9.36 -0.82
C GLU A 9 6.97 8.79 -0.84
N ASN A 10 7.58 8.60 0.33
CA ASN A 10 8.88 7.95 0.43
C ASN A 10 8.82 6.50 -0.02
N ALA A 11 7.78 5.77 0.36
CA ALA A 11 7.58 4.38 -0.07
C ALA A 11 7.49 4.29 -1.60
N LYS A 12 6.75 5.21 -2.22
CA LYS A 12 6.65 5.29 -3.68
C LYS A 12 8.03 5.48 -4.31
N ALA A 13 8.81 6.43 -3.80
CA ALA A 13 10.15 6.71 -4.32
C ALA A 13 11.06 5.48 -4.22
N ILE A 14 11.01 4.75 -3.11
CA ILE A 14 11.80 3.54 -2.90
C ILE A 14 11.36 2.44 -3.86
N VAL A 15 10.06 2.24 -4.01
CA VAL A 15 9.51 1.22 -4.91
C VAL A 15 9.97 1.46 -6.35
N LEU A 16 9.90 2.70 -6.81
CA LEU A 16 10.29 3.04 -8.18
C LEU A 16 11.80 2.96 -8.39
N ALA A 17 12.61 3.18 -7.35
CA ALA A 17 14.07 3.10 -7.43
C ALA A 17 14.60 1.68 -7.31
N ALA A 18 13.88 0.77 -6.67
CA ALA A 18 14.34 -0.58 -6.34
C ALA A 18 14.84 -1.37 -7.57
N PRO A 19 14.12 -1.39 -8.71
CA PRO A 19 14.60 -2.15 -9.89
C PRO A 19 15.97 -1.69 -10.38
N ASP A 20 16.23 -0.38 -10.35
CA ASP A 20 17.52 0.18 -10.79
C ASP A 20 18.66 -0.23 -9.89
N MET A 21 18.37 -0.61 -8.64
CA MET A 21 19.36 -1.09 -7.68
C MET A 21 19.51 -2.62 -7.69
N GLY A 22 18.82 -3.30 -8.61
CA GLY A 22 18.88 -4.75 -8.72
C GLY A 22 17.99 -5.49 -7.73
N VAL A 23 17.07 -4.80 -7.06
CA VAL A 23 16.13 -5.41 -6.13
C VAL A 23 14.96 -5.98 -6.93
N THR A 24 14.73 -7.30 -6.80
CA THR A 24 13.65 -7.99 -7.51
C THR A 24 12.37 -8.13 -6.69
N HIS A 25 12.51 -8.14 -5.36
CA HIS A 25 11.38 -8.27 -4.43
C HIS A 25 11.55 -7.24 -3.33
N LEU A 26 10.49 -6.48 -3.08
CA LEU A 26 10.47 -5.48 -2.02
C LEU A 26 9.20 -5.68 -1.19
N THR A 27 9.36 -5.81 0.11
CA THR A 27 8.23 -5.91 1.03
C THR A 27 8.14 -4.65 1.86
N LEU A 28 6.96 -4.05 1.89
CA LEU A 28 6.67 -2.88 2.71
C LEU A 28 5.76 -3.27 3.86
N TYR A 29 6.10 -2.81 5.05
CA TYR A 29 5.30 -3.03 6.25
C TYR A 29 4.33 -1.86 6.41
N ALA A 30 3.10 -2.05 5.95
CA ALA A 30 2.14 -0.95 5.83
C ALA A 30 1.23 -0.79 7.05
N PHE A 31 0.72 -1.91 7.58
CA PHE A 31 -0.23 -1.88 8.68
C PHE A 31 -0.06 -3.13 9.54
N SER A 32 0.10 -2.93 10.86
CA SER A 32 0.38 -4.02 11.79
C SER A 32 -0.72 -4.17 12.84
N THR A 33 -0.68 -5.28 13.57
CA THR A 33 -1.57 -5.47 14.72
C THR A 33 -1.42 -4.35 15.75
N GLU A 34 -0.24 -3.75 15.86
CA GLU A 34 -0.01 -2.62 16.76
C GLU A 34 -0.77 -1.37 16.32
N ASN A 35 -0.96 -1.19 15.03
CA ASN A 35 -1.71 -0.05 14.50
C ASN A 35 -3.18 -0.11 14.91
N TRP A 36 -3.75 -1.32 15.11
CA TRP A 36 -5.12 -1.45 15.57
C TRP A 36 -5.35 -0.85 16.96
N LYS A 37 -4.29 -0.70 17.75
CA LYS A 37 -4.36 -0.12 19.10
C LYS A 37 -4.43 1.39 19.08
N ARG A 38 -4.20 2.02 17.95
CA ARG A 38 -4.25 3.47 17.81
C ARG A 38 -5.70 3.98 17.77
N PRO A 39 -5.93 5.28 18.06
CA PRO A 39 -7.28 5.84 17.99
C PRO A 39 -7.96 5.54 16.67
N SER A 40 -9.25 5.25 16.69
CA SER A 40 -9.98 4.83 15.50
C SER A 40 -9.94 5.87 14.38
N VAL A 41 -9.89 7.15 14.71
CA VAL A 41 -9.77 8.24 13.71
C VAL A 41 -8.47 8.10 12.94
N GLU A 42 -7.37 7.81 13.64
CA GLU A 42 -6.07 7.60 13.01
C GLU A 42 -6.06 6.34 12.15
N VAL A 43 -6.64 5.24 12.64
CA VAL A 43 -6.73 3.98 11.91
C VAL A 43 -7.50 4.18 10.61
N GLN A 44 -8.64 4.86 10.67
CA GLN A 44 -9.43 5.15 9.47
C GLN A 44 -8.68 6.06 8.50
N GLY A 45 -7.92 7.00 9.03
CA GLY A 45 -7.06 7.87 8.23
C GLY A 45 -5.99 7.10 7.47
N ILE A 46 -5.38 6.10 8.12
CA ILE A 46 -4.40 5.22 7.49
C ILE A 46 -5.05 4.42 6.36
N PHE A 47 -6.25 3.87 6.58
CA PHE A 47 -6.97 3.12 5.56
C PHE A 47 -7.31 3.99 4.35
N ARG A 48 -7.76 5.24 4.57
CA ARG A 48 -8.02 6.17 3.47
C ARG A 48 -6.74 6.46 2.68
N LEU A 49 -5.63 6.62 3.38
CA LEU A 49 -4.34 6.89 2.73
C LEU A 49 -3.89 5.70 1.88
N LEU A 50 -4.05 4.47 2.38
CA LEU A 50 -3.74 3.27 1.62
C LEU A 50 -4.62 3.18 0.37
N GLU A 51 -5.91 3.40 0.51
CA GLU A 51 -6.86 3.37 -0.58
C GLU A 51 -6.52 4.40 -1.64
N GLU A 52 -6.26 5.63 -1.23
CA GLU A 52 -5.87 6.73 -2.10
C GLU A 52 -4.54 6.43 -2.82
N PHE A 53 -3.57 5.91 -2.09
CA PHE A 53 -2.27 5.55 -2.64
C PHE A 53 -2.42 4.51 -3.75
N PHE A 54 -3.13 3.41 -3.50
CA PHE A 54 -3.32 2.37 -4.49
C PHE A 54 -4.08 2.87 -5.71
N ARG A 55 -5.13 3.66 -5.52
CA ARG A 55 -5.89 4.20 -6.64
C ARG A 55 -5.06 5.12 -7.52
N ARG A 56 -4.24 5.95 -6.89
CA ARG A 56 -3.43 6.93 -7.60
C ARG A 56 -2.23 6.31 -8.30
N GLU A 57 -1.59 5.33 -7.66
CA GLU A 57 -0.30 4.81 -8.11
C GLU A 57 -0.39 3.48 -8.86
N LEU A 58 -1.55 2.86 -8.90
CA LEU A 58 -1.69 1.53 -9.49
C LEU A 58 -1.26 1.49 -10.96
N ASP A 59 -1.67 2.48 -11.75
CA ASP A 59 -1.32 2.54 -13.17
C ASP A 59 0.18 2.70 -13.37
N VAL A 60 0.83 3.49 -12.50
CA VAL A 60 2.27 3.70 -12.55
C VAL A 60 3.01 2.40 -12.25
N LEU A 61 2.58 1.69 -11.20
CA LEU A 61 3.21 0.42 -10.81
C LEU A 61 3.03 -0.63 -11.90
N ALA A 62 1.83 -0.76 -12.44
CA ALA A 62 1.54 -1.70 -13.52
C ALA A 62 2.34 -1.36 -14.78
N GLY A 63 2.47 -0.06 -15.09
CA GLY A 63 3.24 0.41 -16.24
C GLY A 63 4.74 0.12 -16.14
N HIS A 64 5.26 -0.04 -14.91
CA HIS A 64 6.65 -0.43 -14.68
C HIS A 64 6.84 -1.95 -14.60
N GLY A 65 5.80 -2.73 -14.88
CA GLY A 65 5.88 -4.19 -14.82
C GLY A 65 5.95 -4.74 -13.40
N MET A 66 5.55 -3.97 -12.42
CA MET A 66 5.58 -4.39 -11.02
C MET A 66 4.34 -5.19 -10.67
N ARG A 67 4.53 -6.24 -9.86
CA ARG A 67 3.46 -7.06 -9.35
C ARG A 67 3.24 -6.73 -7.88
N VAL A 68 1.97 -6.47 -7.52
CA VAL A 68 1.59 -6.17 -6.15
C VAL A 68 0.97 -7.41 -5.51
N ASN A 69 1.48 -7.82 -4.36
CA ASN A 69 0.89 -8.86 -3.52
C ASN A 69 0.75 -8.31 -2.11
N VAL A 70 -0.43 -8.41 -1.55
CA VAL A 70 -0.68 -7.99 -0.17
C VAL A 70 -0.77 -9.22 0.70
N ILE A 71 0.10 -9.31 1.70
CA ILE A 71 0.17 -10.44 2.61
C ILE A 71 -0.37 -10.04 3.98
N GLY A 72 -0.87 -11.03 4.72
CA GLY A 72 -1.43 -10.83 6.04
C GLY A 72 -2.94 -11.08 6.07
N ASP A 73 -3.51 -10.90 7.25
CA ASP A 73 -4.94 -11.12 7.47
C ASP A 73 -5.74 -9.91 7.02
N ARG A 74 -6.64 -10.10 6.07
CA ARG A 74 -7.46 -9.03 5.49
C ARG A 74 -8.84 -8.90 6.12
N ARG A 75 -9.21 -9.81 7.03
CA ARG A 75 -10.59 -9.90 7.53
C ARG A 75 -11.06 -8.66 8.28
N GLY A 76 -10.15 -7.96 8.94
CA GLY A 76 -10.51 -6.75 9.69
C GLY A 76 -10.50 -5.47 8.86
N LEU A 77 -10.14 -5.52 7.58
CA LEU A 77 -10.05 -4.34 6.74
C LEU A 77 -11.42 -3.91 6.22
N PRO A 78 -11.66 -2.59 6.07
CA PRO A 78 -12.88 -2.11 5.41
C PRO A 78 -13.04 -2.70 4.01
N GLY A 79 -14.29 -2.90 3.58
CA GLY A 79 -14.57 -3.46 2.26
C GLY A 79 -13.96 -2.67 1.12
N SER A 80 -13.93 -1.34 1.23
CA SER A 80 -13.32 -0.48 0.22
C SER A 80 -11.82 -0.71 0.07
N VAL A 81 -11.13 -0.98 1.19
CA VAL A 81 -9.70 -1.29 1.20
C VAL A 81 -9.47 -2.67 0.59
N GLN A 82 -10.27 -3.66 0.96
CA GLN A 82 -10.18 -5.00 0.40
C GLN A 82 -10.38 -4.99 -1.11
N SER A 83 -11.35 -4.21 -1.60
CA SER A 83 -11.62 -4.07 -3.03
C SER A 83 -10.42 -3.48 -3.79
N VAL A 84 -9.79 -2.46 -3.22
CA VAL A 84 -8.62 -1.82 -3.82
C VAL A 84 -7.43 -2.79 -3.87
N ILE A 85 -7.24 -3.57 -2.80
CA ILE A 85 -6.19 -4.59 -2.75
C ILE A 85 -6.42 -5.64 -3.83
N ASP A 86 -7.63 -6.19 -3.92
CA ASP A 86 -7.97 -7.21 -4.90
C ASP A 86 -7.74 -6.70 -6.33
N ARG A 87 -8.17 -5.48 -6.59
CA ARG A 87 -7.97 -4.84 -7.89
C ARG A 87 -6.49 -4.65 -8.22
N SER A 88 -5.71 -4.22 -7.22
CA SER A 88 -4.28 -3.99 -7.40
C SER A 88 -3.56 -5.29 -7.74
N GLU A 89 -3.89 -6.37 -7.05
CA GLU A 89 -3.30 -7.69 -7.32
C GLU A 89 -3.72 -8.21 -8.69
N GLU A 90 -4.96 -8.02 -9.09
CA GLU A 90 -5.48 -8.46 -10.38
C GLU A 90 -4.83 -7.70 -11.54
N MET A 91 -4.75 -6.36 -11.44
CA MET A 91 -4.20 -5.53 -12.50
C MET A 91 -2.70 -5.70 -12.69
N THR A 92 -1.98 -6.09 -11.65
CA THR A 92 -0.52 -6.25 -11.72
C THR A 92 -0.08 -7.71 -11.82
N ARG A 93 -1.01 -8.63 -11.94
CA ARG A 93 -0.72 -10.06 -12.08
C ARG A 93 0.13 -10.36 -13.35
#